data_f85114a5ef86a50ef028c07f90ccbda4
#
_entry.id   f85114a5ef86a50ef028c07f90ccbda4
#
_cell.length_a   1.000
_cell.length_b   1.000
_cell.length_c   1.000
_cell.angle_alpha   90.00
_cell.angle_beta   90.00
_cell.angle_gamma   90.00
#
_symmetry.space_group_name_H-M   'P 1'
#
loop_
_entity.id
_entity.type
_entity.pdbx_description
1 polymer ?
#
loop_
_entity_poly.entity_id
_entity_poly.type
_entity_poly.pdbx_seq_one_letter_code
_entity_poly.pdbx_strand_id
1 'polypeptide(L)'
;MTILFADDWKSYPDAIVDDRTNNKSFVRMAAMYRDMGIKNHAFPLALHNPRLQGIDPYDYSSLTVEIMADILFECKSNYWYYLREIARAPGGAVDDPIVYRANRGGIALPWLFFNHMTLFLIQPRQTGKSFSSDVLDAYLLNIGMTHGKINLLTKDDKLRSANLIRLKDIIDELPFYLNMRKKGDIANTDKLIVGNLDNSYEGHLPNKSPKAALNVGRGLTSPIFKVDEIAFLYNVGITLPAALASTTAARALAKRKHEPYGNVFTTTAGKKDDPDGKYAHELMAGSALWSEKLLDCVNIDDLYRTVRKNSPKGEARVNCTFSHRQLGYTDDWLRETLEITGAKGEDADRDFFNKWTSGSITSPFTVEQSEKIRNSQRLDYYSEMSSKFGYITRWYIPENEINMRMARGHYSMALDTSDAAGGDDIALTMRDVQTGEVVAVGNYNETNLILFAQWLVEWFVRFENFTCIIERRSSGSAIIDYLLLMLPGKGINPFKRLYNKVVQLSVENPGPLNRIEKLLRYNLLALPDLLIEHKKDFGFATSASGMTSRSDLYSNTLQNATRLTADSVRDVMLIDQMLSLVI
;
A
#
# COMPACT_ATOMS: atom_id res chain seq x y z
N MET A 1 -28.49 -21.83 1.09
CA MET A 1 -27.78 -21.35 -0.13
C MET A 1 -28.36 -20.00 -0.52
N THR A 2 -27.54 -19.01 -0.74
CA THR A 2 -27.99 -17.65 -1.10
C THR A 2 -28.26 -17.55 -2.59
N ILE A 3 -29.35 -16.91 -3.02
CA ILE A 3 -29.64 -16.66 -4.45
C ILE A 3 -28.65 -15.59 -4.94
N LEU A 4 -27.71 -15.98 -5.78
CA LEU A 4 -26.67 -15.12 -6.35
C LEU A 4 -26.69 -15.07 -7.88
N PHE A 5 -26.91 -16.21 -8.51
CA PHE A 5 -26.97 -16.36 -9.96
C PHE A 5 -28.41 -16.57 -10.44
N ALA A 6 -28.65 -16.25 -11.70
CA ALA A 6 -29.98 -16.42 -12.29
C ALA A 6 -30.49 -17.88 -12.22
N ASP A 7 -29.59 -18.86 -12.26
CA ASP A 7 -29.94 -20.26 -12.18
C ASP A 7 -30.24 -20.75 -10.75
N ASP A 8 -29.89 -20.01 -9.72
CA ASP A 8 -30.19 -20.38 -8.32
C ASP A 8 -31.69 -20.47 -8.03
N TRP A 9 -32.51 -19.69 -8.77
CA TRP A 9 -33.98 -19.74 -8.67
C TRP A 9 -34.56 -21.14 -8.97
N LYS A 10 -33.89 -21.95 -9.77
CA LYS A 10 -34.30 -23.33 -10.10
C LYS A 10 -34.27 -24.25 -8.88
N SER A 11 -33.40 -23.95 -7.93
CA SER A 11 -33.27 -24.68 -6.67
C SER A 11 -34.39 -24.35 -5.66
N TYR A 12 -35.15 -23.32 -5.92
CA TYR A 12 -36.21 -22.78 -5.07
C TYR A 12 -37.44 -22.45 -5.92
N PRO A 13 -38.20 -23.46 -6.40
CA PRO A 13 -39.30 -23.26 -7.34
C PRO A 13 -40.40 -22.34 -6.82
N ASP A 14 -40.57 -22.28 -5.48
CA ASP A 14 -41.57 -21.43 -4.82
C ASP A 14 -41.00 -20.04 -4.46
N ALA A 15 -39.72 -19.74 -4.77
CA ALA A 15 -39.12 -18.45 -4.50
C ALA A 15 -39.83 -17.36 -5.31
N ILE A 16 -40.03 -16.21 -4.65
CA ILE A 16 -40.68 -15.03 -5.23
C ILE A 16 -39.72 -13.83 -5.21
N VAL A 17 -40.08 -12.78 -5.95
CA VAL A 17 -39.52 -11.44 -5.84
C VAL A 17 -40.36 -10.63 -4.87
N ASP A 18 -39.82 -10.28 -3.71
CA ASP A 18 -40.50 -9.50 -2.70
C ASP A 18 -40.35 -8.00 -2.96
N ASP A 19 -41.21 -7.45 -3.82
CA ASP A 19 -41.30 -6.02 -4.10
C ASP A 19 -42.14 -5.23 -3.08
N ARG A 20 -42.80 -5.96 -2.17
CA ARG A 20 -43.63 -5.39 -1.09
C ARG A 20 -42.83 -5.06 0.18
N THR A 21 -41.57 -5.43 0.22
CA THR A 21 -40.68 -5.07 1.35
C THR A 21 -40.80 -3.60 1.75
N ASN A 22 -40.72 -3.33 3.05
CA ASN A 22 -40.71 -1.98 3.60
C ASN A 22 -39.39 -1.26 3.26
N ASN A 23 -38.33 -1.98 2.99
CA ASN A 23 -37.03 -1.42 2.61
C ASN A 23 -36.98 -1.01 1.15
N LYS A 24 -37.54 0.15 0.84
CA LYS A 24 -37.64 0.67 -0.54
C LYS A 24 -36.29 0.93 -1.21
N SER A 25 -35.15 0.92 -0.48
CA SER A 25 -33.83 1.06 -1.07
C SER A 25 -33.48 -0.13 -1.96
N PHE A 26 -33.88 -1.37 -1.59
CA PHE A 26 -33.69 -2.58 -2.39
C PHE A 26 -34.56 -2.59 -3.65
N VAL A 27 -35.80 -2.12 -3.55
CA VAL A 27 -36.71 -1.99 -4.70
C VAL A 27 -36.11 -1.01 -5.72
N ARG A 28 -35.61 0.14 -5.26
CA ARG A 28 -34.91 1.11 -6.12
C ARG A 28 -33.64 0.53 -6.74
N MET A 29 -32.90 -0.29 -5.98
CA MET A 29 -31.68 -0.93 -6.48
C MET A 29 -31.98 -1.93 -7.59
N ALA A 30 -33.00 -2.79 -7.42
CA ALA A 30 -33.45 -3.73 -8.45
C ALA A 30 -33.94 -3.00 -9.71
N ALA A 31 -34.71 -1.90 -9.56
CA ALA A 31 -35.12 -1.06 -10.67
C ALA A 31 -33.92 -0.45 -11.42
N MET A 32 -32.94 0.09 -10.70
CA MET A 32 -31.72 0.64 -11.30
C MET A 32 -30.95 -0.43 -12.07
N TYR A 33 -30.79 -1.65 -11.54
CA TYR A 33 -30.14 -2.76 -12.24
C TYR A 33 -30.89 -3.16 -13.51
N ARG A 34 -32.22 -3.22 -13.45
CA ARG A 34 -33.06 -3.45 -14.63
C ARG A 34 -32.83 -2.38 -15.70
N ASP A 35 -32.80 -1.10 -15.30
CA ASP A 35 -32.59 0.03 -16.20
C ASP A 35 -31.17 0.03 -16.81
N MET A 36 -30.18 -0.55 -16.10
CA MET A 36 -28.83 -0.84 -16.60
C MET A 36 -28.77 -2.05 -17.53
N GLY A 37 -29.89 -2.76 -17.76
CA GLY A 37 -29.96 -3.95 -18.61
C GLY A 37 -29.45 -5.23 -17.98
N ILE A 38 -29.40 -5.31 -16.63
CA ILE A 38 -29.00 -6.50 -15.90
C ILE A 38 -30.18 -7.49 -15.86
N LYS A 39 -29.97 -8.71 -16.38
CA LYS A 39 -31.00 -9.74 -16.42
C LYS A 39 -31.35 -10.26 -15.02
N ASN A 40 -30.35 -10.49 -14.19
CA ASN A 40 -30.51 -10.94 -12.80
C ASN A 40 -30.74 -9.77 -11.83
N HIS A 41 -31.50 -8.75 -12.22
CA HIS A 41 -31.70 -7.53 -11.44
C HIS A 41 -32.49 -7.72 -10.15
N ALA A 42 -33.33 -8.78 -10.05
CA ALA A 42 -34.24 -8.99 -8.95
C ALA A 42 -33.65 -9.79 -7.77
N PHE A 43 -32.44 -10.33 -7.87
CA PHE A 43 -31.85 -11.16 -6.83
C PHE A 43 -31.79 -10.51 -5.44
N PRO A 44 -31.63 -9.17 -5.28
CA PRO A 44 -31.64 -8.55 -3.96
C PRO A 44 -33.04 -8.54 -3.30
N LEU A 45 -34.08 -8.81 -4.07
CA LEU A 45 -35.46 -8.95 -3.63
C LEU A 45 -35.92 -10.40 -3.46
N ALA A 46 -35.01 -11.36 -3.64
CA ALA A 46 -35.35 -12.79 -3.53
C ALA A 46 -35.91 -13.13 -2.13
N LEU A 47 -36.94 -13.97 -2.13
CA LEU A 47 -37.56 -14.56 -0.94
C LEU A 47 -37.90 -16.04 -1.22
N HIS A 48 -37.26 -16.97 -0.48
CA HIS A 48 -37.45 -18.40 -0.68
C HIS A 48 -38.75 -18.88 -0.08
N ASN A 49 -39.13 -18.36 1.12
CA ASN A 49 -40.36 -18.68 1.79
C ASN A 49 -41.41 -17.57 1.59
N PRO A 50 -42.38 -17.74 0.66
CA PRO A 50 -43.39 -16.71 0.40
C PRO A 50 -44.27 -16.33 1.63
N ARG A 51 -44.32 -17.20 2.64
CA ARG A 51 -45.09 -16.92 3.89
C ARG A 51 -44.49 -15.75 4.66
N LEU A 52 -43.23 -15.40 4.44
CA LEU A 52 -42.54 -14.28 5.10
C LEU A 52 -42.81 -12.92 4.43
N GLN A 53 -43.49 -12.90 3.29
CA GLN A 53 -43.78 -11.64 2.60
C GLN A 53 -44.64 -10.72 3.47
N GLY A 54 -44.13 -9.51 3.76
CA GLY A 54 -44.83 -8.51 4.58
C GLY A 54 -44.74 -8.76 6.09
N ILE A 55 -44.02 -9.77 6.54
CA ILE A 55 -43.79 -10.01 7.98
C ILE A 55 -42.66 -9.05 8.44
N ASP A 56 -42.89 -8.36 9.54
CA ASP A 56 -41.80 -7.57 10.20
C ASP A 56 -41.07 -8.46 11.22
N PRO A 57 -39.76 -8.75 11.00
CA PRO A 57 -38.98 -9.56 11.93
C PRO A 57 -38.83 -8.98 13.35
N TYR A 58 -39.21 -7.73 13.56
CA TYR A 58 -39.11 -7.02 14.84
C TYR A 58 -40.46 -6.80 15.53
N ASP A 59 -41.58 -7.14 14.88
CA ASP A 59 -42.88 -7.11 15.54
C ASP A 59 -43.12 -8.38 16.36
N TYR A 60 -42.46 -8.43 17.52
CA TYR A 60 -42.53 -9.59 18.43
C TYR A 60 -43.96 -9.92 18.92
N SER A 61 -44.92 -8.99 18.79
CA SER A 61 -46.30 -9.21 19.18
C SER A 61 -47.04 -10.12 18.20
N SER A 62 -46.63 -10.15 16.93
CA SER A 62 -47.25 -10.94 15.86
C SER A 62 -46.46 -12.20 15.49
N LEU A 63 -45.22 -12.34 15.96
CA LEU A 63 -44.36 -13.47 15.61
C LEU A 63 -44.63 -14.71 16.45
N THR A 64 -44.94 -15.85 15.80
CA THR A 64 -44.92 -17.16 16.44
C THR A 64 -43.53 -17.80 16.38
N VAL A 65 -43.31 -18.84 17.19
CA VAL A 65 -42.05 -19.60 17.18
C VAL A 65 -41.74 -20.17 15.79
N GLU A 66 -42.79 -20.66 15.08
CA GLU A 66 -42.66 -21.16 13.73
C GLU A 66 -42.20 -20.08 12.74
N ILE A 67 -42.79 -18.88 12.83
CA ILE A 67 -42.40 -17.75 11.97
C ILE A 67 -40.96 -17.31 12.30
N MET A 68 -40.54 -17.25 13.56
CA MET A 68 -39.16 -16.96 13.95
C MET A 68 -38.19 -17.98 13.40
N ALA A 69 -38.56 -19.28 13.41
CA ALA A 69 -37.75 -20.34 12.80
C ALA A 69 -37.69 -20.20 11.27
N ASP A 70 -38.81 -19.88 10.61
CA ASP A 70 -38.85 -19.63 9.15
C ASP A 70 -37.92 -18.44 8.80
N ILE A 71 -37.93 -17.34 9.57
CA ILE A 71 -37.04 -16.19 9.40
C ILE A 71 -35.57 -16.61 9.54
N LEU A 72 -35.23 -17.40 10.56
CA LEU A 72 -33.86 -17.92 10.74
C LEU A 72 -33.40 -18.76 9.54
N PHE A 73 -34.26 -19.67 9.04
CA PHE A 73 -33.95 -20.49 7.87
C PHE A 73 -33.81 -19.65 6.60
N GLU A 74 -34.69 -18.66 6.40
CA GLU A 74 -34.57 -17.71 5.28
C GLU A 74 -33.23 -16.95 5.37
N CYS A 75 -32.89 -16.37 6.52
CA CYS A 75 -31.59 -15.71 6.71
C CYS A 75 -30.41 -16.63 6.43
N LYS A 76 -30.46 -17.90 6.83
CA LYS A 76 -29.39 -18.88 6.58
C LYS A 76 -29.18 -19.19 5.11
N SER A 77 -30.28 -19.28 4.35
CA SER A 77 -30.25 -19.65 2.92
C SER A 77 -30.16 -18.43 2.01
N ASN A 78 -30.53 -17.24 2.48
CA ASN A 78 -30.67 -16.02 1.69
C ASN A 78 -30.12 -14.79 2.42
N TYR A 79 -28.86 -14.45 2.12
CA TYR A 79 -28.22 -13.26 2.69
C TYR A 79 -28.97 -11.96 2.34
N TRP A 80 -29.63 -11.91 1.15
CA TRP A 80 -30.33 -10.70 0.71
C TRP A 80 -31.56 -10.40 1.55
N TYR A 81 -32.25 -11.42 2.06
CA TYR A 81 -33.32 -11.27 3.03
C TYR A 81 -32.76 -10.68 4.34
N TYR A 82 -31.67 -11.25 4.88
CA TYR A 82 -31.03 -10.71 6.08
C TYR A 82 -30.65 -9.23 5.88
N LEU A 83 -29.99 -8.90 4.77
CA LEU A 83 -29.52 -7.52 4.52
C LEU A 83 -30.69 -6.53 4.38
N ARG A 84 -31.81 -6.97 3.81
CA ARG A 84 -32.99 -6.17 3.53
C ARG A 84 -33.89 -5.98 4.74
N GLU A 85 -34.17 -7.09 5.46
CA GLU A 85 -35.20 -7.09 6.52
C GLU A 85 -34.62 -7.03 7.93
N ILE A 86 -33.38 -7.55 8.14
CA ILE A 86 -32.79 -7.69 9.47
C ILE A 86 -31.73 -6.63 9.74
N ALA A 87 -30.85 -6.34 8.79
CA ALA A 87 -29.68 -5.48 9.07
C ALA A 87 -30.07 -4.04 9.44
N ARG A 88 -29.66 -3.62 10.63
CA ARG A 88 -29.89 -2.27 11.17
C ARG A 88 -28.60 -1.70 11.75
N ALA A 89 -28.52 -0.39 11.83
CA ALA A 89 -27.51 0.34 12.58
C ALA A 89 -28.14 1.00 13.80
N PRO A 90 -27.37 1.20 14.88
CA PRO A 90 -27.84 2.02 16.01
C PRO A 90 -28.24 3.43 15.54
N GLY A 91 -29.37 3.94 16.04
CA GLY A 91 -29.89 5.25 15.66
C GLY A 91 -29.08 6.45 16.19
N GLY A 92 -28.04 6.22 16.98
CA GLY A 92 -27.27 7.27 17.63
C GLY A 92 -28.07 8.00 18.70
N ALA A 93 -28.25 9.31 18.53
CA ALA A 93 -29.06 10.12 19.44
C ALA A 93 -30.59 9.99 19.21
N VAL A 94 -30.98 9.26 18.16
CA VAL A 94 -32.39 8.99 17.83
C VAL A 94 -32.69 7.56 18.26
N ASP A 95 -33.73 7.33 19.01
CA ASP A 95 -34.06 6.03 19.64
C ASP A 95 -34.36 4.90 18.63
N ASP A 96 -34.71 5.22 17.38
CA ASP A 96 -35.05 4.21 16.38
C ASP A 96 -33.82 3.76 15.57
N PRO A 97 -33.54 2.43 15.49
CA PRO A 97 -32.50 1.89 14.66
C PRO A 97 -32.65 2.22 13.17
N ILE A 98 -31.55 2.55 12.52
CA ILE A 98 -31.54 2.91 11.11
C ILE A 98 -31.47 1.63 10.26
N VAL A 99 -32.49 1.43 9.42
CA VAL A 99 -32.55 0.30 8.48
C VAL A 99 -31.41 0.41 7.44
N TYR A 100 -30.79 -0.72 7.12
CA TYR A 100 -29.73 -0.78 6.11
C TYR A 100 -30.22 -0.23 4.76
N ARG A 101 -29.46 0.70 4.18
CA ARG A 101 -29.78 1.28 2.86
C ARG A 101 -28.87 0.67 1.79
N ALA A 102 -29.48 -0.06 0.86
CA ALA A 102 -28.76 -0.65 -0.25
C ALA A 102 -28.14 0.41 -1.17
N ASN A 103 -26.89 0.20 -1.53
CA ASN A 103 -26.20 0.91 -2.58
C ASN A 103 -25.31 -0.05 -3.38
N ARG A 104 -24.74 0.38 -4.51
CA ARG A 104 -23.95 -0.48 -5.41
C ARG A 104 -22.79 -1.16 -4.69
N GLY A 105 -22.07 -0.45 -3.81
CA GLY A 105 -20.95 -1.01 -3.04
C GLY A 105 -21.41 -2.02 -1.99
N GLY A 106 -22.51 -1.71 -1.29
CA GLY A 106 -23.11 -2.59 -0.30
C GLY A 106 -23.72 -3.87 -0.89
N ILE A 107 -24.04 -3.90 -2.19
CA ILE A 107 -24.43 -5.12 -2.92
C ILE A 107 -23.21 -5.85 -3.50
N ALA A 108 -22.25 -5.14 -4.08
CA ALA A 108 -21.06 -5.73 -4.71
C ALA A 108 -20.20 -6.50 -3.70
N LEU A 109 -20.05 -5.98 -2.46
CA LEU A 109 -19.22 -6.56 -1.42
C LEU A 109 -19.67 -7.99 -1.05
N PRO A 110 -20.90 -8.23 -0.55
CA PRO A 110 -21.34 -9.58 -0.19
C PRO A 110 -21.48 -10.48 -1.41
N TRP A 111 -21.89 -9.96 -2.56
CA TRP A 111 -22.02 -10.77 -3.77
C TRP A 111 -20.67 -11.38 -4.18
N LEU A 112 -19.59 -10.57 -4.19
CA LEU A 112 -18.24 -11.07 -4.49
C LEU A 112 -17.71 -11.98 -3.38
N PHE A 113 -17.95 -11.64 -2.10
CA PHE A 113 -17.48 -12.44 -0.97
C PHE A 113 -18.05 -13.86 -1.01
N PHE A 114 -19.38 -14.01 -1.18
CA PHE A 114 -20.02 -15.35 -1.24
C PHE A 114 -19.66 -16.13 -2.50
N ASN A 115 -19.18 -15.45 -3.55
CA ASN A 115 -18.58 -16.08 -4.73
C ASN A 115 -17.07 -16.30 -4.60
N HIS A 116 -16.53 -16.16 -3.39
CA HIS A 116 -15.12 -16.40 -3.06
C HIS A 116 -14.12 -15.58 -3.88
N MET A 117 -14.53 -14.41 -4.40
CA MET A 117 -13.67 -13.46 -5.07
C MET A 117 -12.95 -12.57 -4.04
N THR A 118 -11.65 -12.40 -4.18
CA THR A 118 -10.95 -11.35 -3.45
C THR A 118 -11.38 -10.00 -4.01
N LEU A 119 -11.86 -9.12 -3.15
CA LEU A 119 -12.37 -7.81 -3.58
C LEU A 119 -11.65 -6.65 -2.87
N PHE A 120 -11.52 -5.56 -3.61
CA PHE A 120 -11.18 -4.24 -3.09
C PHE A 120 -12.41 -3.36 -3.17
N LEU A 121 -12.86 -2.80 -2.05
CA LEU A 121 -13.96 -1.85 -2.00
C LEU A 121 -13.40 -0.45 -1.70
N ILE A 122 -13.51 0.44 -2.69
CA ILE A 122 -13.00 1.80 -2.61
C ILE A 122 -14.17 2.76 -2.79
N GLN A 123 -14.38 3.57 -1.77
CA GLN A 123 -15.49 4.50 -1.72
C GLN A 123 -15.05 5.78 -1.01
N PRO A 124 -15.68 6.94 -1.31
CA PRO A 124 -15.51 8.15 -0.53
C PRO A 124 -15.74 7.93 0.96
N ARG A 125 -15.11 8.72 1.78
CA ARG A 125 -15.41 8.73 3.23
C ARG A 125 -16.87 9.01 3.50
N GLN A 126 -17.39 8.49 4.61
CA GLN A 126 -18.78 8.66 5.08
C GLN A 126 -19.86 8.07 4.16
N THR A 127 -19.52 7.17 3.24
CA THR A 127 -20.49 6.51 2.36
C THR A 127 -20.88 5.09 2.79
N GLY A 128 -20.56 4.68 4.03
CA GLY A 128 -21.00 3.41 4.61
C GLY A 128 -20.15 2.19 4.28
N LYS A 129 -18.93 2.34 3.72
CA LYS A 129 -18.01 1.25 3.38
C LYS A 129 -17.77 0.28 4.54
N SER A 130 -17.27 0.78 5.67
CA SER A 130 -16.96 -0.04 6.84
C SER A 130 -18.23 -0.59 7.48
N PHE A 131 -19.33 0.16 7.47
CA PHE A 131 -20.62 -0.30 7.96
C PHE A 131 -21.12 -1.53 7.17
N SER A 132 -21.10 -1.50 5.83
CA SER A 132 -21.50 -2.64 5.00
C SER A 132 -20.61 -3.87 5.25
N SER A 133 -19.33 -3.65 5.53
CA SER A 133 -18.40 -4.71 5.90
C SER A 133 -18.76 -5.34 7.25
N ASP A 134 -19.10 -4.52 8.26
CA ASP A 134 -19.44 -5.01 9.60
C ASP A 134 -20.82 -5.67 9.64
N VAL A 135 -21.77 -5.24 8.81
CA VAL A 135 -23.08 -5.93 8.63
C VAL A 135 -22.86 -7.35 8.07
N LEU A 136 -21.93 -7.53 7.13
CA LEU A 136 -21.53 -8.87 6.67
C LEU A 136 -20.94 -9.69 7.81
N ASP A 137 -20.08 -9.10 8.65
CA ASP A 137 -19.47 -9.79 9.79
C ASP A 137 -20.50 -10.17 10.86
N ALA A 138 -21.45 -9.30 11.15
CA ALA A 138 -22.55 -9.60 12.08
C ALA A 138 -23.39 -10.79 11.59
N TYR A 139 -23.68 -10.85 10.29
CA TYR A 139 -24.34 -12.00 9.66
C TYR A 139 -23.50 -13.29 9.82
N LEU A 140 -22.23 -13.23 9.42
CA LEU A 140 -21.35 -14.41 9.47
C LEU A 140 -21.21 -14.94 10.90
N LEU A 141 -21.06 -14.07 11.89
CA LEU A 141 -20.86 -14.46 13.28
C LEU A 141 -22.12 -15.05 13.93
N ASN A 142 -23.32 -14.61 13.55
CA ASN A 142 -24.56 -15.01 14.23
C ASN A 142 -25.42 -16.00 13.42
N ILE A 143 -25.24 -16.08 12.10
CA ILE A 143 -26.15 -16.84 11.22
C ILE A 143 -25.36 -17.68 10.20
N GLY A 144 -24.38 -17.05 9.54
CA GLY A 144 -23.78 -17.56 8.29
C GLY A 144 -22.71 -18.60 8.45
N MET A 145 -22.10 -18.80 9.63
CA MET A 145 -21.03 -19.78 9.85
C MET A 145 -21.08 -20.39 11.25
N THR A 146 -20.36 -21.51 11.43
CA THR A 146 -20.15 -22.17 12.72
C THR A 146 -18.67 -22.53 12.88
N HIS A 147 -18.16 -22.47 14.14
CA HIS A 147 -16.74 -22.73 14.44
C HIS A 147 -15.79 -21.91 13.55
N GLY A 148 -16.18 -20.69 13.22
CA GLY A 148 -15.50 -19.82 12.28
C GLY A 148 -14.70 -18.70 12.95
N LYS A 149 -13.68 -18.22 12.24
CA LYS A 149 -12.87 -17.06 12.69
C LYS A 149 -12.76 -16.02 11.58
N ILE A 150 -12.94 -14.76 11.96
CA ILE A 150 -12.68 -13.60 11.11
C ILE A 150 -11.48 -12.85 11.70
N ASN A 151 -10.44 -12.66 10.92
CA ASN A 151 -9.33 -11.77 11.25
C ASN A 151 -9.46 -10.46 10.49
N LEU A 152 -9.47 -9.35 11.22
CA LEU A 152 -9.35 -7.99 10.68
C LEU A 152 -7.94 -7.46 10.90
N LEU A 153 -7.30 -6.95 9.87
CA LEU A 153 -6.10 -6.13 9.96
C LEU A 153 -6.48 -4.68 9.64
N THR A 154 -6.14 -3.75 10.51
CA THR A 154 -6.44 -2.32 10.34
C THR A 154 -5.28 -1.45 10.82
N LYS A 155 -5.22 -0.17 10.38
CA LYS A 155 -4.03 0.66 10.47
C LYS A 155 -3.58 1.03 11.90
N ASP A 156 -4.51 1.23 12.82
CA ASP A 156 -4.21 1.68 14.19
C ASP A 156 -5.24 1.17 15.20
N ASP A 157 -4.89 1.32 16.48
CA ASP A 157 -5.69 0.86 17.60
C ASP A 157 -7.05 1.57 17.71
N LYS A 158 -7.10 2.85 17.39
CA LYS A 158 -8.32 3.64 17.42
C LYS A 158 -9.35 3.11 16.40
N LEU A 159 -8.88 2.80 15.19
CA LEU A 159 -9.74 2.25 14.14
C LEU A 159 -10.16 0.81 14.47
N ARG A 160 -9.25 -0.01 15.04
CA ARG A 160 -9.56 -1.36 15.52
C ARG A 160 -10.70 -1.34 16.53
N SER A 161 -10.55 -0.52 17.57
CA SER A 161 -11.57 -0.37 18.62
C SER A 161 -12.90 0.13 18.07
N ALA A 162 -12.87 1.12 17.18
CA ALA A 162 -14.09 1.65 16.55
C ALA A 162 -14.83 0.61 15.70
N ASN A 163 -14.10 -0.24 14.97
CA ASN A 163 -14.69 -1.32 14.18
C ASN A 163 -15.35 -2.37 15.08
N LEU A 164 -14.70 -2.77 16.17
CA LEU A 164 -15.26 -3.76 17.09
C LEU A 164 -16.47 -3.23 17.87
N ILE A 165 -16.44 -1.97 18.29
CA ILE A 165 -17.60 -1.31 18.94
C ILE A 165 -18.79 -1.30 17.98
N ARG A 166 -18.58 -0.82 16.74
CA ARG A 166 -19.64 -0.75 15.73
C ARG A 166 -20.21 -2.15 15.39
N LEU A 167 -19.33 -3.16 15.24
CA LEU A 167 -19.77 -4.53 15.00
C LEU A 167 -20.62 -5.06 16.16
N LYS A 168 -20.20 -4.80 17.41
CA LYS A 168 -20.96 -5.16 18.60
C LYS A 168 -22.33 -4.49 18.59
N ASP A 169 -22.38 -3.20 18.31
CA ASP A 169 -23.62 -2.44 18.29
C ASP A 169 -24.59 -2.95 17.21
N ILE A 170 -24.09 -3.33 16.03
CA ILE A 170 -24.88 -3.98 14.96
C ILE A 170 -25.45 -5.33 15.43
N ILE A 171 -24.64 -6.14 16.14
CA ILE A 171 -25.07 -7.44 16.67
C ILE A 171 -26.13 -7.26 17.77
N ASP A 172 -25.97 -6.24 18.61
CA ASP A 172 -26.92 -5.95 19.68
C ASP A 172 -28.30 -5.46 19.14
N GLU A 173 -28.34 -4.93 17.90
CA GLU A 173 -29.58 -4.58 17.18
C GLU A 173 -30.29 -5.80 16.52
N LEU A 174 -29.68 -6.98 16.50
CA LEU A 174 -30.33 -8.16 15.93
C LEU A 174 -31.55 -8.59 16.74
N PRO A 175 -32.61 -9.12 16.11
CA PRO A 175 -33.69 -9.76 16.83
C PRO A 175 -33.16 -10.80 17.82
N PHE A 176 -33.75 -10.89 19.01
CA PHE A 176 -33.24 -11.75 20.08
C PHE A 176 -33.07 -13.22 19.64
N TYR A 177 -33.91 -13.71 18.74
CA TYR A 177 -33.84 -15.08 18.23
C TYR A 177 -32.77 -15.29 17.14
N LEU A 178 -32.15 -14.22 16.65
CA LEU A 178 -31.01 -14.25 15.72
C LEU A 178 -29.69 -13.87 16.40
N ASN A 179 -29.72 -13.29 17.60
CA ASN A 179 -28.50 -12.93 18.34
C ASN A 179 -27.99 -14.15 19.13
N MET A 180 -26.92 -14.75 18.64
CA MET A 180 -26.34 -15.98 19.18
C MET A 180 -25.26 -15.76 20.23
N ARG A 181 -25.08 -14.52 20.74
CA ARG A 181 -24.16 -14.24 21.83
C ARG A 181 -24.71 -14.76 23.17
N LYS A 182 -23.80 -15.24 24.02
CA LYS A 182 -24.11 -15.64 25.41
C LYS A 182 -23.78 -14.53 26.37
N LYS A 183 -24.46 -14.53 27.51
CA LYS A 183 -24.05 -13.70 28.65
C LYS A 183 -22.66 -14.13 29.11
N GLY A 184 -21.70 -13.20 29.05
CA GLY A 184 -20.29 -13.44 29.39
C GLY A 184 -19.37 -13.72 28.21
N ASP A 185 -19.88 -13.76 26.97
CA ASP A 185 -19.04 -13.79 25.78
C ASP A 185 -18.15 -12.55 25.70
N ILE A 186 -16.89 -12.75 25.33
CA ILE A 186 -15.90 -11.66 25.22
C ILE A 186 -16.38 -10.68 24.14
N ALA A 187 -16.41 -9.40 24.49
CA ALA A 187 -16.58 -8.28 23.56
C ALA A 187 -15.79 -7.09 24.08
N ASN A 188 -14.55 -7.00 23.63
CA ASN A 188 -13.62 -5.92 23.99
C ASN A 188 -13.07 -5.22 22.74
N THR A 189 -12.06 -4.39 22.89
CA THR A 189 -11.46 -3.63 21.78
C THR A 189 -10.65 -4.48 20.80
N ASP A 190 -10.37 -5.75 21.11
CA ASP A 190 -9.49 -6.63 20.34
C ASP A 190 -10.22 -7.84 19.78
N LYS A 191 -11.28 -8.30 20.49
CA LYS A 191 -11.92 -9.57 20.21
C LYS A 191 -13.41 -9.54 20.54
N LEU A 192 -14.20 -10.20 19.68
CA LEU A 192 -15.61 -10.48 19.90
C LEU A 192 -15.86 -11.98 19.69
N ILE A 193 -16.59 -12.60 20.62
CA ILE A 193 -16.97 -14.02 20.54
C ILE A 193 -18.49 -14.13 20.48
N VAL A 194 -18.97 -15.10 19.70
CA VAL A 194 -20.37 -15.56 19.64
C VAL A 194 -20.39 -17.02 20.08
N GLY A 195 -20.53 -17.24 21.38
CA GLY A 195 -20.25 -18.53 22.03
C GLY A 195 -21.23 -19.65 21.68
N ASN A 196 -22.47 -19.35 21.26
CA ASN A 196 -23.42 -20.37 20.85
C ASN A 196 -23.04 -21.08 19.54
N LEU A 197 -22.28 -20.40 18.67
CA LEU A 197 -21.84 -20.92 17.38
C LEU A 197 -20.32 -21.18 17.34
N ASP A 198 -19.60 -20.91 18.45
CA ASP A 198 -18.14 -20.97 18.55
C ASP A 198 -17.46 -20.13 17.45
N ASN A 199 -18.00 -18.95 17.20
CA ASN A 199 -17.46 -18.00 16.24
C ASN A 199 -16.66 -16.90 16.94
N SER A 200 -15.61 -16.40 16.28
CA SER A 200 -14.79 -15.31 16.81
C SER A 200 -14.40 -14.30 15.73
N TYR A 201 -14.27 -13.05 16.16
CA TYR A 201 -13.73 -11.94 15.39
C TYR A 201 -12.55 -11.34 16.15
N GLU A 202 -11.40 -11.20 15.51
CA GLU A 202 -10.19 -10.67 16.12
C GLU A 202 -9.59 -9.53 15.27
N GLY A 203 -9.33 -8.39 15.93
CA GLY A 203 -8.69 -7.23 15.34
C GLY A 203 -7.17 -7.22 15.57
N HIS A 204 -6.40 -7.04 14.50
CA HIS A 204 -4.94 -7.03 14.50
C HIS A 204 -4.39 -5.71 13.98
N LEU A 205 -3.18 -5.36 14.41
CA LEU A 205 -2.47 -4.14 13.99
C LEU A 205 -1.23 -4.50 13.18
N PRO A 206 -0.87 -3.68 12.18
CA PRO A 206 0.38 -3.82 11.44
C PRO A 206 1.57 -3.46 12.34
N ASN A 207 2.76 -3.89 11.96
CA ASN A 207 3.97 -3.52 12.68
C ASN A 207 4.92 -2.71 11.80
N LYS A 208 5.56 -1.70 12.38
CA LYS A 208 6.52 -0.83 11.68
C LYS A 208 7.83 -1.56 11.35
N SER A 209 8.21 -2.59 12.14
CA SER A 209 9.38 -3.41 11.86
C SER A 209 9.04 -4.48 10.81
N PRO A 210 9.79 -4.60 9.70
CA PRO A 210 9.56 -5.61 8.67
C PRO A 210 9.54 -7.05 9.21
N LYS A 211 10.47 -7.39 10.12
CA LYS A 211 10.52 -8.71 10.76
C LYS A 211 9.27 -9.02 11.60
N ALA A 212 8.81 -8.05 12.36
CA ALA A 212 7.60 -8.20 13.16
C ALA A 212 6.33 -8.20 12.28
N ALA A 213 6.29 -7.43 11.19
CA ALA A 213 5.23 -7.42 10.21
C ALA A 213 5.03 -8.81 9.57
N LEU A 214 6.12 -9.50 9.23
CA LEU A 214 6.08 -10.88 8.72
C LEU A 214 5.46 -11.85 9.74
N ASN A 215 5.81 -11.70 11.03
CA ASN A 215 5.26 -12.55 12.09
C ASN A 215 3.76 -12.28 12.33
N VAL A 216 3.33 -11.02 12.27
CA VAL A 216 1.90 -10.66 12.31
C VAL A 216 1.16 -11.40 11.20
N GLY A 217 1.61 -11.31 9.96
CA GLY A 217 0.97 -12.00 8.83
C GLY A 217 0.87 -13.51 9.03
N ARG A 218 1.93 -14.17 9.51
CA ARG A 218 1.95 -15.62 9.77
C ARG A 218 0.98 -16.06 10.87
N GLY A 219 0.63 -15.18 11.81
CA GLY A 219 -0.33 -15.46 12.88
C GLY A 219 -1.80 -15.37 12.48
N LEU A 220 -2.12 -14.88 11.29
CA LEU A 220 -3.50 -14.58 10.86
C LEU A 220 -4.21 -15.77 10.23
N THR A 221 -4.09 -16.97 10.82
CA THR A 221 -4.78 -18.17 10.32
C THR A 221 -6.29 -18.09 10.55
N SER A 222 -7.06 -17.96 9.48
CA SER A 222 -8.54 -17.95 9.50
C SER A 222 -9.10 -18.20 8.10
N PRO A 223 -10.35 -18.69 7.96
CA PRO A 223 -10.98 -18.80 6.66
C PRO A 223 -11.34 -17.44 6.05
N ILE A 224 -11.61 -16.45 6.90
CA ILE A 224 -12.01 -15.10 6.47
C ILE A 224 -10.95 -14.10 6.95
N PHE A 225 -10.39 -13.36 6.00
CA PHE A 225 -9.40 -12.34 6.26
C PHE A 225 -9.83 -11.00 5.66
N LYS A 226 -9.86 -9.99 6.50
CA LYS A 226 -10.29 -8.64 6.14
C LYS A 226 -9.18 -7.64 6.40
N VAL A 227 -9.10 -6.64 5.56
CA VAL A 227 -8.18 -5.52 5.74
C VAL A 227 -8.96 -4.23 5.57
N ASP A 228 -8.96 -3.39 6.61
CA ASP A 228 -9.55 -2.06 6.54
C ASP A 228 -8.45 -1.00 6.43
N GLU A 229 -8.63 -0.08 5.48
CA GLU A 229 -7.69 0.97 5.11
C GLU A 229 -6.33 0.43 4.60
N ILE A 230 -6.38 -0.55 3.67
CA ILE A 230 -5.20 -1.24 3.12
C ILE A 230 -4.13 -0.28 2.55
N ALA A 231 -4.53 0.87 2.00
CA ALA A 231 -3.62 1.86 1.43
C ALA A 231 -2.79 2.62 2.47
N PHE A 232 -3.05 2.40 3.77
CA PHE A 232 -2.43 3.13 4.88
C PHE A 232 -1.81 2.21 5.94
N LEU A 233 -1.60 0.93 5.60
CA LEU A 233 -1.03 -0.07 6.52
C LEU A 233 0.49 -0.11 6.39
N TYR A 234 1.20 0.00 7.52
CA TYR A 234 2.65 -0.20 7.54
C TYR A 234 3.04 -1.60 7.08
N ASN A 235 4.03 -1.67 6.18
CA ASN A 235 4.60 -2.92 5.67
C ASN A 235 3.54 -3.88 5.10
N VAL A 236 2.50 -3.35 4.44
CA VAL A 236 1.43 -4.16 3.85
C VAL A 236 1.97 -5.14 2.82
N GLY A 237 2.99 -4.76 2.05
CA GLY A 237 3.66 -5.64 1.08
C GLY A 237 4.35 -6.85 1.70
N ILE A 238 4.64 -6.84 3.01
CA ILE A 238 5.21 -7.96 3.77
C ILE A 238 4.09 -8.73 4.49
N THR A 239 3.21 -8.01 5.20
CA THR A 239 2.17 -8.61 6.04
C THR A 239 1.12 -9.34 5.21
N LEU A 240 0.65 -8.76 4.10
CA LEU A 240 -0.45 -9.31 3.32
C LEU A 240 -0.11 -10.64 2.65
N PRO A 241 1.01 -10.82 1.93
CA PRO A 241 1.39 -12.12 1.37
C PRO A 241 1.53 -13.21 2.45
N ALA A 242 2.12 -12.88 3.60
CA ALA A 242 2.26 -13.81 4.71
C ALA A 242 0.90 -14.21 5.32
N ALA A 243 -0.02 -13.25 5.46
CA ALA A 243 -1.39 -13.51 5.92
C ALA A 243 -2.17 -14.38 4.93
N LEU A 244 -2.11 -14.09 3.64
CA LEU A 244 -2.78 -14.87 2.61
C LEU A 244 -2.26 -16.32 2.58
N ALA A 245 -0.96 -16.53 2.73
CA ALA A 245 -0.37 -17.86 2.84
C ALA A 245 -0.89 -18.62 4.07
N SER A 246 -0.98 -17.96 5.24
CA SER A 246 -1.43 -18.56 6.49
C SER A 246 -2.92 -18.97 6.48
N THR A 247 -3.74 -18.32 5.64
CA THR A 247 -5.18 -18.62 5.52
C THR A 247 -5.48 -19.85 4.67
N THR A 248 -4.52 -20.37 3.89
CA THR A 248 -4.75 -21.41 2.86
C THR A 248 -5.36 -22.68 3.43
N ALA A 249 -4.81 -23.23 4.53
CA ALA A 249 -5.30 -24.46 5.14
C ALA A 249 -6.71 -24.29 5.74
N ALA A 250 -6.95 -23.15 6.43
CA ALA A 250 -8.26 -22.85 7.02
C ALA A 250 -9.34 -22.72 5.95
N ARG A 251 -9.03 -22.11 4.81
CA ARG A 251 -9.94 -22.01 3.65
C ARG A 251 -10.23 -23.34 3.00
N ALA A 252 -9.21 -24.19 2.82
CA ALA A 252 -9.41 -25.53 2.29
C ALA A 252 -10.35 -26.36 3.19
N LEU A 253 -10.26 -26.17 4.51
CA LEU A 253 -11.19 -26.79 5.46
C LEU A 253 -12.61 -26.21 5.35
N ALA A 254 -12.75 -24.88 5.33
CA ALA A 254 -14.03 -24.21 5.18
C ALA A 254 -14.73 -24.61 3.88
N LYS A 255 -13.99 -24.65 2.76
CA LYS A 255 -14.52 -25.13 1.46
C LYS A 255 -15.08 -26.55 1.55
N ARG A 256 -14.38 -27.47 2.22
CA ARG A 256 -14.85 -28.86 2.40
C ARG A 256 -16.11 -28.95 3.27
N LYS A 257 -16.26 -28.04 4.22
CA LYS A 257 -17.41 -27.96 5.11
C LYS A 257 -18.55 -27.12 4.57
N HIS A 258 -18.40 -26.53 3.38
CA HIS A 258 -19.34 -25.57 2.79
C HIS A 258 -19.58 -24.33 3.65
N GLU A 259 -18.59 -23.96 4.48
CA GLU A 259 -18.59 -22.75 5.29
C GLU A 259 -18.04 -21.55 4.51
N PRO A 260 -18.43 -20.32 4.84
CA PRO A 260 -17.93 -19.11 4.19
C PRO A 260 -16.41 -18.93 4.33
N TYR A 261 -15.76 -18.47 3.27
CA TYR A 261 -14.35 -18.10 3.26
C TYR A 261 -14.07 -17.03 2.20
N GLY A 262 -13.11 -16.17 2.44
CA GLY A 262 -12.74 -15.13 1.47
C GLY A 262 -11.86 -14.01 2.02
N ASN A 263 -11.54 -13.06 1.13
CA ASN A 263 -10.84 -11.83 1.47
C ASN A 263 -11.69 -10.61 1.12
N VAL A 264 -11.72 -9.64 2.04
CA VAL A 264 -12.34 -8.33 1.82
C VAL A 264 -11.33 -7.25 2.16
N PHE A 265 -10.98 -6.42 1.19
CA PHE A 265 -10.07 -5.30 1.39
C PHE A 265 -10.83 -4.00 1.15
N THR A 266 -10.83 -3.12 2.14
CA THR A 266 -11.52 -1.83 2.08
C THR A 266 -10.52 -0.69 2.22
N THR A 267 -10.75 0.43 1.53
CA THR A 267 -9.92 1.64 1.66
C THR A 267 -10.57 2.85 1.02
N THR A 268 -10.07 4.03 1.31
CA THR A 268 -10.11 5.19 0.39
C THR A 268 -8.88 5.14 -0.51
N ALA A 269 -8.78 5.99 -1.51
CA ALA A 269 -7.56 6.11 -2.30
C ALA A 269 -6.39 6.55 -1.41
N GLY A 270 -5.19 6.11 -1.74
CA GLY A 270 -3.96 6.41 -1.02
C GLY A 270 -2.97 7.22 -1.85
N LYS A 271 -1.71 7.18 -1.46
CA LYS A 271 -0.60 7.81 -2.17
C LYS A 271 0.20 6.75 -2.94
N LYS A 272 0.44 6.99 -4.22
CA LYS A 272 1.20 6.07 -5.09
C LYS A 272 2.68 6.00 -4.75
N ASP A 273 3.20 7.05 -4.12
CA ASP A 273 4.63 7.20 -3.83
C ASP A 273 5.01 6.70 -2.43
N ASP A 274 4.05 6.52 -1.54
CA ASP A 274 4.28 5.83 -0.27
C ASP A 274 4.41 4.31 -0.55
N PRO A 275 5.40 3.60 0.00
CA PRO A 275 5.62 2.18 -0.29
C PRO A 275 4.37 1.31 -0.08
N ASP A 276 3.63 1.60 1.00
CA ASP A 276 2.41 0.87 1.35
C ASP A 276 1.24 1.22 0.41
N GLY A 277 1.08 2.50 0.08
CA GLY A 277 0.11 2.99 -0.89
C GLY A 277 0.41 2.48 -2.31
N LYS A 278 1.68 2.46 -2.74
CA LYS A 278 2.14 1.89 -4.01
C LYS A 278 1.72 0.43 -4.14
N TYR A 279 2.02 -0.38 -3.12
CA TYR A 279 1.67 -1.80 -3.12
C TYR A 279 0.16 -2.03 -3.23
N ALA A 280 -0.64 -1.31 -2.44
CA ALA A 280 -2.10 -1.41 -2.51
C ALA A 280 -2.64 -0.98 -3.89
N HIS A 281 -2.10 0.11 -4.46
CA HIS A 281 -2.46 0.58 -5.79
C HIS A 281 -2.13 -0.43 -6.89
N GLU A 282 -0.95 -1.06 -6.85
CA GLU A 282 -0.54 -2.09 -7.83
C GLU A 282 -1.42 -3.34 -7.77
N LEU A 283 -1.81 -3.76 -6.56
CA LEU A 283 -2.76 -4.87 -6.40
C LEU A 283 -4.12 -4.55 -7.03
N MET A 284 -4.63 -3.34 -6.81
CA MET A 284 -5.89 -2.88 -7.39
C MET A 284 -5.82 -2.73 -8.91
N ALA A 285 -4.77 -2.08 -9.41
CA ALA A 285 -4.57 -1.89 -10.84
C ALA A 285 -4.43 -3.22 -11.60
N GLY A 286 -3.93 -4.26 -10.93
CA GLY A 286 -3.87 -5.62 -11.44
C GLY A 286 -5.18 -6.41 -11.38
N SER A 287 -6.25 -5.85 -10.81
CA SER A 287 -7.56 -6.51 -10.63
C SER A 287 -8.55 -6.12 -11.72
N ALA A 288 -9.54 -6.99 -12.00
CA ALA A 288 -10.64 -6.65 -12.90
C ALA A 288 -11.50 -5.53 -12.28
N LEU A 289 -11.96 -4.59 -13.10
CA LEU A 289 -12.91 -3.58 -12.64
C LEU A 289 -14.30 -4.19 -12.45
N TRP A 290 -14.97 -3.78 -11.38
CA TRP A 290 -16.37 -4.14 -11.15
C TRP A 290 -17.27 -3.60 -12.26
N SER A 291 -18.17 -4.44 -12.69
CA SER A 291 -19.29 -4.08 -13.55
C SER A 291 -20.50 -4.90 -13.11
N GLU A 292 -21.67 -4.29 -13.06
CA GLU A 292 -22.93 -4.98 -12.74
C GLU A 292 -23.26 -6.11 -13.74
N LYS A 293 -22.66 -6.12 -14.93
CA LYS A 293 -22.76 -7.24 -15.87
C LYS A 293 -22.22 -8.56 -15.30
N LEU A 294 -21.37 -8.52 -14.28
CA LEU A 294 -20.93 -9.71 -13.56
C LEU A 294 -22.09 -10.41 -12.86
N LEU A 295 -23.16 -9.71 -12.50
CA LEU A 295 -24.36 -10.26 -11.91
C LEU A 295 -25.12 -11.19 -12.86
N ASP A 296 -24.88 -11.09 -14.17
CA ASP A 296 -25.49 -11.94 -15.21
C ASP A 296 -24.66 -13.18 -15.55
N CYS A 297 -23.51 -13.41 -14.88
CA CYS A 297 -22.77 -14.65 -15.02
C CYS A 297 -23.66 -15.85 -14.63
N VAL A 298 -23.60 -16.93 -15.40
CA VAL A 298 -24.51 -18.08 -15.26
C VAL A 298 -24.21 -18.88 -14.00
N ASN A 299 -22.93 -18.99 -13.64
CA ASN A 299 -22.44 -19.70 -12.45
C ASN A 299 -21.05 -19.17 -12.03
N ILE A 300 -20.53 -19.77 -10.97
CA ILE A 300 -19.23 -19.37 -10.40
C ILE A 300 -18.07 -19.56 -11.37
N ASP A 301 -18.06 -20.59 -12.21
CA ASP A 301 -16.98 -20.83 -13.17
C ASP A 301 -16.99 -19.80 -14.28
N ASP A 302 -18.16 -19.38 -14.72
CA ASP A 302 -18.34 -18.31 -15.69
C ASP A 302 -17.87 -16.96 -15.12
N LEU A 303 -18.22 -16.69 -13.86
CA LEU A 303 -17.74 -15.50 -13.14
C LEU A 303 -16.20 -15.48 -13.06
N TYR A 304 -15.58 -16.59 -12.62
CA TYR A 304 -14.12 -16.69 -12.53
C TYR A 304 -13.42 -16.47 -13.87
N ARG A 305 -13.95 -17.07 -14.94
CA ARG A 305 -13.44 -16.92 -16.31
C ARG A 305 -13.55 -15.46 -16.76
N THR A 306 -14.69 -14.84 -16.53
CA THR A 306 -14.95 -13.44 -16.91
C THR A 306 -14.05 -12.47 -16.15
N VAL A 307 -13.91 -12.65 -14.84
CA VAL A 307 -13.04 -11.82 -14.02
C VAL A 307 -11.57 -11.96 -14.45
N ARG A 308 -11.05 -13.17 -14.63
CA ARG A 308 -9.67 -13.39 -15.07
C ARG A 308 -9.39 -12.82 -16.46
N LYS A 309 -10.33 -12.93 -17.38
CA LYS A 309 -10.22 -12.34 -18.73
C LYS A 309 -10.10 -10.82 -18.69
N ASN A 310 -10.82 -10.18 -17.76
CA ASN A 310 -10.85 -8.71 -17.62
C ASN A 310 -9.79 -8.17 -16.63
N SER A 311 -9.04 -9.04 -15.96
CA SER A 311 -7.95 -8.66 -15.07
C SER A 311 -6.66 -8.46 -15.85
N PRO A 312 -5.95 -7.32 -15.71
CA PRO A 312 -4.65 -7.10 -16.37
C PRO A 312 -3.60 -8.17 -16.07
N LYS A 313 -3.65 -8.76 -14.86
CA LYS A 313 -2.73 -9.83 -14.43
C LYS A 313 -3.34 -11.23 -14.51
N GLY A 314 -4.55 -11.40 -15.05
CA GLY A 314 -5.24 -12.69 -15.14
C GLY A 314 -5.66 -13.30 -13.79
N GLU A 315 -5.74 -12.48 -12.74
CA GLU A 315 -6.05 -12.92 -11.39
C GLU A 315 -7.56 -12.82 -11.08
N ALA A 316 -8.05 -13.69 -10.20
CA ALA A 316 -9.44 -13.68 -9.75
C ALA A 316 -9.64 -12.65 -8.62
N ARG A 317 -9.42 -11.38 -8.92
CA ARG A 317 -9.62 -10.24 -8.00
C ARG A 317 -10.44 -9.17 -8.67
N VAL A 318 -11.27 -8.47 -7.90
CA VAL A 318 -12.17 -7.42 -8.41
C VAL A 318 -11.95 -6.12 -7.65
N ASN A 319 -11.78 -5.04 -8.39
CA ASN A 319 -11.70 -3.68 -7.89
C ASN A 319 -13.05 -2.98 -8.01
N CYS A 320 -13.71 -2.76 -6.88
CA CYS A 320 -15.00 -2.08 -6.75
C CYS A 320 -14.77 -0.64 -6.31
N THR A 321 -14.49 0.24 -7.26
CA THR A 321 -14.36 1.68 -6.99
C THR A 321 -15.65 2.40 -7.38
N PHE A 322 -16.27 3.08 -6.42
CA PHE A 322 -17.53 3.80 -6.62
C PHE A 322 -17.40 5.27 -6.23
N SER A 323 -17.81 6.17 -7.11
CA SER A 323 -17.98 7.59 -6.78
C SER A 323 -19.22 7.83 -5.89
N HIS A 324 -19.31 9.00 -5.26
CA HIS A 324 -20.48 9.39 -4.48
C HIS A 324 -21.79 9.27 -5.30
N ARG A 325 -21.80 9.71 -6.56
CA ARG A 325 -22.98 9.60 -7.44
C ARG A 325 -23.39 8.15 -7.70
N GLN A 326 -22.40 7.25 -7.92
CA GLN A 326 -22.67 5.83 -8.12
C GLN A 326 -23.23 5.14 -6.87
N LEU A 327 -23.00 5.71 -5.69
CA LEU A 327 -23.54 5.25 -4.42
C LEU A 327 -24.89 5.90 -4.06
N GLY A 328 -25.41 6.80 -4.90
CA GLY A 328 -26.69 7.46 -4.72
C GLY A 328 -26.64 8.78 -3.94
N TYR A 329 -25.44 9.34 -3.73
CA TYR A 329 -25.28 10.67 -3.12
C TYR A 329 -25.28 11.76 -4.18
N THR A 330 -25.78 12.95 -3.82
CA THR A 330 -25.84 14.12 -4.68
C THR A 330 -24.56 14.94 -4.65
N ASP A 331 -24.38 15.83 -5.62
CA ASP A 331 -23.26 16.78 -5.60
C ASP A 331 -23.39 17.81 -4.47
N ASP A 332 -24.62 18.12 -4.04
CA ASP A 332 -24.85 18.98 -2.90
C ASP A 332 -24.34 18.32 -1.61
N TRP A 333 -24.64 17.04 -1.40
CA TRP A 333 -24.06 16.27 -0.29
C TRP A 333 -22.51 16.31 -0.32
N LEU A 334 -21.91 16.14 -1.50
CA LEU A 334 -20.45 16.18 -1.61
C LEU A 334 -19.91 17.58 -1.26
N ARG A 335 -20.55 18.63 -1.73
CA ARG A 335 -20.17 20.02 -1.47
C ARG A 335 -20.23 20.35 0.01
N GLU A 336 -21.36 20.03 0.65
CA GLU A 336 -21.54 20.20 2.10
C GLU A 336 -20.52 19.40 2.90
N THR A 337 -20.24 18.15 2.49
CA THR A 337 -19.26 17.30 3.16
C THR A 337 -17.84 17.86 3.05
N LEU A 338 -17.45 18.39 1.89
CA LEU A 338 -16.14 19.05 1.70
C LEU A 338 -16.02 20.33 2.54
N GLU A 339 -17.10 21.11 2.67
CA GLU A 339 -17.15 22.31 3.51
C GLU A 339 -17.00 21.96 5.00
N ILE A 340 -17.77 20.99 5.49
CA ILE A 340 -17.75 20.55 6.90
C ILE A 340 -16.39 19.95 7.27
N THR A 341 -15.79 19.15 6.39
CA THR A 341 -14.49 18.50 6.65
C THR A 341 -13.29 19.40 6.41
N GLY A 342 -13.48 20.51 5.70
CA GLY A 342 -12.39 21.39 5.26
C GLY A 342 -11.43 20.74 4.26
N ALA A 343 -11.78 19.59 3.68
CA ALA A 343 -10.93 18.85 2.76
C ALA A 343 -10.72 19.61 1.43
N LYS A 344 -9.46 19.81 1.05
CA LYS A 344 -9.07 20.53 -0.18
C LYS A 344 -7.89 19.83 -0.86
N GLY A 345 -7.70 20.08 -2.16
CA GLY A 345 -6.57 19.56 -2.91
C GLY A 345 -6.45 18.04 -2.84
N GLU A 346 -5.27 17.52 -2.55
CA GLU A 346 -5.00 16.08 -2.51
C GLU A 346 -5.83 15.32 -1.47
N ASP A 347 -6.17 15.92 -0.33
CA ASP A 347 -6.99 15.27 0.68
C ASP A 347 -8.42 15.06 0.17
N ALA A 348 -8.99 16.07 -0.51
CA ALA A 348 -10.28 15.93 -1.17
C ALA A 348 -10.22 14.87 -2.29
N ASP A 349 -9.16 14.86 -3.10
CA ASP A 349 -8.96 13.90 -4.18
C ASP A 349 -8.93 12.45 -3.66
N ARG A 350 -8.19 12.18 -2.59
CA ARG A 350 -8.13 10.83 -1.99
C ARG A 350 -9.42 10.44 -1.29
N ASP A 351 -9.89 11.30 -0.40
CA ASP A 351 -10.92 10.94 0.56
C ASP A 351 -12.34 10.95 -0.04
N PHE A 352 -12.57 11.77 -1.10
CA PHE A 352 -13.90 11.98 -1.65
C PHE A 352 -14.01 11.70 -3.16
N PHE A 353 -12.92 11.82 -3.92
CA PHE A 353 -12.94 11.57 -5.35
C PHE A 353 -12.30 10.24 -5.77
N ASN A 354 -11.83 9.42 -4.82
CA ASN A 354 -11.13 8.14 -5.06
C ASN A 354 -9.92 8.26 -5.99
N LYS A 355 -9.28 9.42 -6.04
CA LYS A 355 -8.10 9.64 -6.85
C LYS A 355 -6.85 9.29 -6.05
N TRP A 356 -6.05 8.40 -6.61
CA TRP A 356 -4.74 8.11 -6.07
C TRP A 356 -3.79 9.26 -6.36
N THR A 357 -3.29 9.90 -5.32
CA THR A 357 -2.39 11.04 -5.44
C THR A 357 -0.94 10.60 -5.50
N SER A 358 -0.09 11.48 -6.03
CA SER A 358 1.35 11.36 -6.01
C SER A 358 1.91 12.39 -5.05
N GLY A 359 3.05 12.08 -4.42
CA GLY A 359 3.68 12.96 -3.44
C GLY A 359 3.27 12.65 -1.99
N SER A 360 4.25 12.58 -1.10
CA SER A 360 4.08 12.45 0.34
C SER A 360 4.05 13.84 0.98
N ILE A 361 3.24 14.05 2.02
CA ILE A 361 3.32 15.26 2.85
C ILE A 361 4.72 15.39 3.48
N THR A 362 5.39 14.26 3.64
CA THR A 362 6.75 14.15 4.16
C THR A 362 7.80 14.00 3.07
N SER A 363 7.42 14.03 1.78
CA SER A 363 8.38 13.98 0.67
C SER A 363 9.16 15.30 0.58
N PRO A 364 10.47 15.26 0.33
CA PRO A 364 11.24 16.46 0.04
C PRO A 364 10.88 17.11 -1.30
N PHE A 365 10.09 16.44 -2.14
CA PHE A 365 9.76 16.90 -3.49
C PHE A 365 8.32 17.40 -3.59
N THR A 366 8.11 18.44 -4.40
CA THR A 366 6.78 18.86 -4.83
C THR A 366 6.17 17.81 -5.76
N VAL A 367 4.84 17.84 -5.95
CA VAL A 367 4.14 16.95 -6.90
C VAL A 367 4.74 17.09 -8.31
N GLU A 368 4.98 18.32 -8.76
CA GLU A 368 5.57 18.60 -10.07
C GLU A 368 6.99 18.02 -10.21
N GLN A 369 7.83 18.17 -9.16
CA GLN A 369 9.16 17.57 -9.13
C GLN A 369 9.08 16.03 -9.15
N SER A 370 8.19 15.43 -8.37
CA SER A 370 8.00 13.98 -8.33
C SER A 370 7.57 13.41 -9.69
N GLU A 371 6.70 14.11 -10.41
CA GLU A 371 6.30 13.73 -11.77
C GLU A 371 7.45 13.87 -12.77
N LYS A 372 8.23 14.96 -12.71
CA LYS A 372 9.42 15.13 -13.55
C LYS A 372 10.47 14.06 -13.28
N ILE A 373 10.73 13.73 -12.00
CA ILE A 373 11.65 12.65 -11.59
C ILE A 373 11.18 11.32 -12.19
N ARG A 374 9.89 10.98 -12.04
CA ARG A 374 9.32 9.73 -12.57
C ARG A 374 9.41 9.66 -14.10
N ASN A 375 9.06 10.75 -14.76
CA ASN A 375 9.09 10.84 -16.23
C ASN A 375 10.52 10.90 -16.80
N SER A 376 11.53 11.13 -15.97
CA SER A 376 12.94 11.15 -16.38
C SER A 376 13.53 9.77 -16.64
N GLN A 377 12.83 8.69 -16.23
CA GLN A 377 13.29 7.31 -16.40
C GLN A 377 13.66 7.01 -17.85
N ARG A 378 14.84 6.40 -18.04
CA ARG A 378 15.33 5.91 -19.32
C ARG A 378 15.99 4.55 -19.11
N LEU A 379 16.10 3.76 -20.17
CA LEU A 379 17.00 2.62 -20.19
C LEU A 379 18.44 3.11 -20.29
N ASP A 380 19.38 2.39 -19.66
CA ASP A 380 20.80 2.64 -19.83
C ASP A 380 21.21 2.39 -21.28
N TYR A 381 22.13 3.21 -21.79
CA TYR A 381 22.70 3.00 -23.11
C TYR A 381 23.69 1.85 -23.13
N TYR A 382 24.38 1.63 -22.01
CA TYR A 382 25.42 0.64 -21.91
C TYR A 382 25.62 0.19 -20.45
N SER A 383 25.62 -1.11 -20.22
CA SER A 383 25.97 -1.72 -18.94
C SER A 383 27.39 -2.26 -19.00
N GLU A 384 28.34 -1.57 -18.36
CA GLU A 384 29.75 -1.95 -18.30
C GLU A 384 29.99 -2.91 -17.15
N MET A 385 30.50 -4.11 -17.46
CA MET A 385 30.94 -5.07 -16.45
C MET A 385 32.48 -5.04 -16.33
N SER A 386 32.97 -4.76 -15.12
CA SER A 386 34.41 -4.87 -14.84
C SER A 386 34.85 -6.32 -14.95
N SER A 387 35.78 -6.60 -15.89
CA SER A 387 36.28 -7.96 -16.16
C SER A 387 37.00 -8.57 -14.96
N LYS A 388 37.60 -7.75 -14.10
CA LYS A 388 38.40 -8.20 -12.94
C LYS A 388 37.56 -8.36 -11.67
N PHE A 389 36.56 -7.50 -11.47
CA PHE A 389 35.82 -7.43 -10.22
C PHE A 389 34.36 -7.89 -10.35
N GLY A 390 33.85 -8.01 -11.59
CA GLY A 390 32.46 -8.40 -11.85
C GLY A 390 31.40 -7.34 -11.55
N TYR A 391 31.80 -6.11 -11.20
CA TYR A 391 30.90 -5.02 -10.90
C TYR A 391 30.27 -4.47 -12.17
N ILE A 392 28.96 -4.20 -12.13
CA ILE A 392 28.19 -3.66 -13.25
C ILE A 392 27.86 -2.20 -13.00
N THR A 393 28.25 -1.33 -13.94
CA THR A 393 27.89 0.08 -13.96
C THR A 393 26.97 0.37 -15.13
N ARG A 394 25.83 0.96 -14.88
CA ARG A 394 24.87 1.38 -15.91
C ARG A 394 25.19 2.79 -16.36
N TRP A 395 25.47 2.98 -17.66
CA TRP A 395 25.79 4.26 -18.26
C TRP A 395 24.58 4.84 -18.99
N TYR A 396 24.27 6.09 -18.73
CA TYR A 396 23.26 6.89 -19.43
C TYR A 396 23.89 7.77 -20.52
N ILE A 397 25.07 7.40 -20.96
CA ILE A 397 25.84 7.93 -22.08
C ILE A 397 26.15 6.76 -23.02
N PRO A 398 26.08 6.94 -24.38
CA PRO A 398 26.49 5.93 -25.33
C PRO A 398 27.95 5.50 -25.11
N GLU A 399 28.23 4.21 -25.24
CA GLU A 399 29.56 3.62 -24.97
C GLU A 399 30.70 4.37 -25.68
N ASN A 400 30.50 4.68 -26.95
CA ASN A 400 31.49 5.40 -27.78
C ASN A 400 31.74 6.85 -27.36
N GLU A 401 30.87 7.43 -26.54
CA GLU A 401 30.98 8.82 -26.06
C GLU A 401 31.57 8.92 -24.66
N ILE A 402 31.57 7.83 -23.87
CA ILE A 402 31.97 7.83 -22.46
C ILE A 402 33.30 8.53 -22.25
N ASN A 403 34.38 8.04 -22.91
CA ASN A 403 35.72 8.58 -22.70
C ASN A 403 35.86 10.03 -23.14
N MET A 404 35.18 10.42 -24.23
CA MET A 404 35.19 11.79 -24.72
C MET A 404 34.48 12.75 -23.76
N ARG A 405 33.29 12.38 -23.31
CA ARG A 405 32.51 13.22 -22.35
C ARG A 405 33.22 13.33 -21.02
N MET A 406 33.72 12.21 -20.48
CA MET A 406 34.45 12.17 -19.21
C MET A 406 35.77 12.98 -19.25
N ALA A 407 36.39 13.13 -20.39
CA ALA A 407 37.58 13.95 -20.56
C ALA A 407 37.29 15.46 -20.66
N ARG A 408 36.10 15.83 -21.15
CA ARG A 408 35.74 17.22 -21.41
C ARG A 408 34.87 17.86 -20.31
N GLY A 409 34.01 17.05 -19.68
CA GLY A 409 33.09 17.50 -18.62
C GLY A 409 33.74 17.51 -17.24
N HIS A 410 33.00 18.05 -16.26
CA HIS A 410 33.32 17.95 -14.84
C HIS A 410 32.22 17.17 -14.15
N TYR A 411 32.59 16.14 -13.39
CA TYR A 411 31.64 15.21 -12.79
C TYR A 411 31.78 15.13 -11.27
N SER A 412 30.68 14.84 -10.59
CA SER A 412 30.67 14.42 -9.20
C SER A 412 30.24 12.96 -9.12
N MET A 413 30.98 12.14 -8.40
CA MET A 413 30.64 10.77 -8.05
C MET A 413 30.30 10.74 -6.57
N ALA A 414 29.11 10.29 -6.22
CA ALA A 414 28.69 10.07 -4.85
C ALA A 414 28.66 8.57 -4.55
N LEU A 415 29.17 8.20 -3.36
CA LEU A 415 29.09 6.86 -2.81
C LEU A 415 28.35 6.90 -1.49
N ASP A 416 27.21 6.21 -1.44
CA ASP A 416 26.51 5.84 -0.20
C ASP A 416 26.95 4.43 0.17
N THR A 417 27.48 4.27 1.38
CA THR A 417 28.18 3.05 1.78
C THR A 417 27.36 2.24 2.75
N SER A 418 27.27 0.93 2.48
CA SER A 418 26.61 -0.04 3.35
C SER A 418 27.50 -0.46 4.53
N ASP A 419 26.94 -1.25 5.47
CA ASP A 419 27.71 -1.86 6.57
C ASP A 419 28.65 -2.98 6.11
N ALA A 420 28.70 -3.27 4.80
CA ALA A 420 29.49 -4.36 4.19
C ALA A 420 29.22 -5.76 4.79
N ALA A 421 27.99 -5.94 5.30
CA ALA A 421 27.53 -7.19 5.92
C ALA A 421 26.74 -8.08 4.93
N GLY A 422 26.66 -7.67 3.64
CA GLY A 422 25.92 -8.40 2.60
C GLY A 422 24.39 -8.16 2.60
N GLY A 423 23.89 -7.26 3.48
CA GLY A 423 22.46 -6.93 3.56
C GLY A 423 22.03 -5.73 2.70
N ASP A 424 22.94 -4.76 2.53
CA ASP A 424 22.71 -3.53 1.76
C ASP A 424 23.80 -3.32 0.72
N ASP A 425 23.48 -2.67 -0.38
CA ASP A 425 24.40 -2.34 -1.46
C ASP A 425 25.18 -1.05 -1.16
N ILE A 426 26.42 -0.95 -1.70
CA ILE A 426 27.12 0.31 -1.90
C ILE A 426 26.55 0.94 -3.16
N ALA A 427 25.93 2.11 -3.04
CA ALA A 427 25.33 2.82 -4.16
C ALA A 427 26.30 3.87 -4.72
N LEU A 428 26.50 3.85 -6.04
CA LEU A 428 27.28 4.83 -6.79
C LEU A 428 26.36 5.62 -7.71
N THR A 429 26.46 6.94 -7.66
CA THR A 429 25.80 7.84 -8.62
C THR A 429 26.81 8.85 -9.14
N MET A 430 26.94 8.98 -10.45
CA MET A 430 27.77 9.99 -11.09
C MET A 430 26.91 10.98 -11.87
N ARG A 431 27.16 12.27 -11.67
CA ARG A 431 26.46 13.38 -12.32
C ARG A 431 27.41 14.34 -13.02
N ASP A 432 26.97 14.85 -14.13
CA ASP A 432 27.59 16.03 -14.75
C ASP A 432 27.32 17.26 -13.88
N VAL A 433 28.36 18.00 -13.49
CA VAL A 433 28.25 19.14 -12.57
C VAL A 433 27.55 20.34 -13.23
N GLN A 434 27.66 20.50 -14.54
CA GLN A 434 27.09 21.63 -15.27
C GLN A 434 25.59 21.44 -15.56
N THR A 435 25.22 20.23 -15.98
CA THR A 435 23.84 19.94 -16.39
C THR A 435 23.02 19.29 -15.28
N GLY A 436 23.67 18.71 -14.27
CA GLY A 436 23.02 17.90 -13.22
C GLY A 436 22.56 16.52 -13.71
N GLU A 437 22.81 16.17 -14.96
CA GLU A 437 22.39 14.89 -15.55
C GLU A 437 23.11 13.72 -14.89
N VAL A 438 22.36 12.67 -14.54
CA VAL A 438 22.92 11.40 -14.11
C VAL A 438 23.52 10.68 -15.32
N VAL A 439 24.81 10.38 -15.26
CA VAL A 439 25.55 9.76 -16.37
C VAL A 439 25.94 8.31 -16.11
N ALA A 440 26.10 7.91 -14.84
CA ALA A 440 26.37 6.53 -14.46
C ALA A 440 25.78 6.21 -13.07
N VAL A 441 25.30 4.96 -12.91
CA VAL A 441 24.76 4.43 -11.64
C VAL A 441 25.23 3.00 -11.46
N GLY A 442 25.55 2.63 -10.22
CA GLY A 442 25.89 1.27 -9.83
C GLY A 442 25.42 0.93 -8.43
N ASN A 443 25.08 -0.35 -8.22
CA ASN A 443 24.73 -0.92 -6.93
C ASN A 443 25.58 -2.16 -6.73
N TYR A 444 26.36 -2.22 -5.64
CA TYR A 444 27.37 -3.23 -5.41
C TYR A 444 27.20 -3.85 -4.03
N ASN A 445 26.77 -5.10 -3.99
CA ASN A 445 26.73 -5.87 -2.75
C ASN A 445 28.10 -6.52 -2.52
N GLU A 446 29.04 -5.73 -1.98
CA GLU A 446 30.41 -6.17 -1.75
C GLU A 446 30.79 -6.04 -0.27
N THR A 447 31.33 -7.13 0.26
CA THR A 447 31.82 -7.19 1.64
C THR A 447 33.33 -6.98 1.74
N ASN A 448 34.06 -7.16 0.64
CA ASN A 448 35.52 -6.96 0.60
C ASN A 448 35.85 -5.53 0.17
N LEU A 449 35.96 -4.65 1.15
CA LEU A 449 36.21 -3.23 0.92
C LEU A 449 37.55 -2.92 0.24
N ILE A 450 38.56 -3.81 0.36
CA ILE A 450 39.85 -3.64 -0.31
C ILE A 450 39.68 -3.82 -1.81
N LEU A 451 38.94 -4.86 -2.23
CA LEU A 451 38.66 -5.09 -3.66
C LEU A 451 37.85 -3.95 -4.26
N PHE A 452 36.86 -3.47 -3.52
CA PHE A 452 36.05 -2.33 -3.94
C PHE A 452 36.88 -1.05 -4.09
N ALA A 453 37.77 -0.75 -3.13
CA ALA A 453 38.70 0.36 -3.23
C ALA A 453 39.69 0.24 -4.40
N GLN A 454 40.20 -0.98 -4.69
CA GLN A 454 41.03 -1.22 -5.86
C GLN A 454 40.30 -0.95 -7.17
N TRP A 455 39.04 -1.35 -7.27
CA TRP A 455 38.19 -1.03 -8.42
C TRP A 455 37.97 0.47 -8.58
N LEU A 456 37.71 1.18 -7.49
CA LEU A 456 37.58 2.65 -7.52
C LEU A 456 38.88 3.31 -7.99
N VAL A 457 40.07 2.80 -7.61
CA VAL A 457 41.35 3.32 -8.10
C VAL A 457 41.45 3.21 -9.62
N GLU A 458 40.90 2.13 -10.24
CA GLU A 458 40.87 2.03 -11.72
C GLU A 458 40.04 3.16 -12.34
N TRP A 459 38.92 3.56 -11.70
CA TRP A 459 38.14 4.74 -12.11
C TRP A 459 38.94 6.02 -12.03
N PHE A 460 39.68 6.25 -10.94
CA PHE A 460 40.52 7.43 -10.76
C PHE A 460 41.63 7.51 -11.78
N VAL A 461 42.19 6.39 -12.20
CA VAL A 461 43.22 6.29 -13.25
C VAL A 461 42.60 6.54 -14.62
N ARG A 462 41.42 5.96 -14.91
CA ARG A 462 40.75 6.07 -16.21
C ARG A 462 40.20 7.47 -16.49
N PHE A 463 39.64 8.11 -15.48
CA PHE A 463 38.93 9.41 -15.63
C PHE A 463 39.57 10.47 -14.73
N GLU A 464 39.99 11.59 -15.32
CA GLU A 464 40.67 12.64 -14.58
C GLU A 464 39.72 13.72 -14.00
N ASN A 465 38.55 13.92 -14.60
CA ASN A 465 37.69 15.08 -14.35
C ASN A 465 36.47 14.78 -13.47
N PHE A 466 36.67 14.07 -12.35
CA PHE A 466 35.61 13.91 -11.36
C PHE A 466 36.13 14.04 -9.93
N THR A 467 35.24 14.49 -9.04
CA THR A 467 35.45 14.49 -7.59
C THR A 467 34.56 13.42 -6.96
N CYS A 468 35.14 12.55 -6.12
CA CYS A 468 34.40 11.51 -5.42
C CYS A 468 34.00 11.97 -4.02
N ILE A 469 32.70 11.89 -3.71
CA ILE A 469 32.12 12.19 -2.40
C ILE A 469 31.74 10.87 -1.75
N ILE A 470 32.31 10.54 -0.59
CA ILE A 470 32.05 9.29 0.14
C ILE A 470 31.46 9.64 1.50
N GLU A 471 30.30 9.03 1.85
CA GLU A 471 29.76 9.18 3.20
C GLU A 471 30.64 8.41 4.20
N ARG A 472 31.02 9.06 5.31
CA ARG A 472 31.92 8.47 6.33
C ARG A 472 31.24 7.50 7.29
N ARG A 473 30.01 7.15 7.07
CA ARG A 473 29.31 6.14 7.85
C ARG A 473 29.73 4.74 7.44
N SER A 474 29.49 3.78 8.33
CA SER A 474 29.67 2.36 8.04
C SER A 474 31.04 2.06 7.41
N SER A 475 31.07 1.43 6.25
CA SER A 475 32.29 1.07 5.53
C SER A 475 33.01 2.25 4.84
N GLY A 476 32.37 3.41 4.74
CA GLY A 476 32.92 4.55 4.00
C GLY A 476 34.25 5.08 4.54
N SER A 477 34.42 5.09 5.87
CA SER A 477 35.72 5.47 6.46
C SER A 477 36.85 4.54 6.05
N ALA A 478 36.61 3.24 5.97
CA ALA A 478 37.61 2.25 5.53
C ALA A 478 37.93 2.40 4.03
N ILE A 479 36.91 2.63 3.19
CA ILE A 479 37.11 2.90 1.76
C ILE A 479 37.99 4.14 1.56
N ILE A 480 37.71 5.24 2.28
CA ILE A 480 38.53 6.45 2.24
C ILE A 480 39.97 6.12 2.64
N ASP A 481 40.19 5.38 3.72
CA ASP A 481 41.52 4.99 4.20
C ASP A 481 42.30 4.22 3.13
N TYR A 482 41.69 3.25 2.46
CA TYR A 482 42.32 2.52 1.36
C TYR A 482 42.63 3.41 0.16
N LEU A 483 41.74 4.34 -0.20
CA LEU A 483 41.99 5.29 -1.30
C LEU A 483 43.13 6.25 -0.97
N LEU A 484 43.23 6.78 0.27
CA LEU A 484 44.34 7.63 0.70
C LEU A 484 45.67 6.89 0.66
N LEU A 485 45.69 5.58 0.86
CA LEU A 485 46.90 4.73 0.74
C LEU A 485 47.26 4.45 -0.72
N MET A 486 46.27 4.17 -1.57
CA MET A 486 46.51 3.63 -2.92
C MET A 486 46.69 4.72 -4.00
N LEU A 487 45.96 5.84 -3.92
CA LEU A 487 45.96 6.90 -4.94
C LEU A 487 47.33 7.58 -5.10
N PRO A 488 48.10 7.91 -4.04
CA PRO A 488 49.45 8.47 -4.20
C PRO A 488 50.39 7.58 -4.99
N GLY A 489 50.31 6.26 -4.83
CA GLY A 489 51.08 5.29 -5.60
C GLY A 489 50.77 5.26 -7.10
N LYS A 490 49.66 5.89 -7.52
CA LYS A 490 49.27 6.10 -8.93
C LYS A 490 49.53 7.55 -9.40
N GLY A 491 50.24 8.36 -8.61
CA GLY A 491 50.51 9.76 -8.93
C GLY A 491 49.28 10.68 -8.77
N ILE A 492 48.22 10.20 -8.12
CA ILE A 492 46.96 10.94 -7.95
C ILE A 492 46.97 11.59 -6.57
N ASN A 493 46.78 12.91 -6.54
CA ASN A 493 46.66 13.67 -5.29
C ASN A 493 45.21 13.59 -4.76
N PRO A 494 44.94 12.92 -3.60
CA PRO A 494 43.61 12.78 -3.03
C PRO A 494 42.95 14.12 -2.69
N PHE A 495 43.67 15.17 -2.29
CA PHE A 495 43.09 16.49 -2.02
C PHE A 495 42.35 17.08 -3.23
N LYS A 496 42.70 16.69 -4.46
CA LYS A 496 42.07 17.17 -5.69
C LYS A 496 40.96 16.25 -6.20
N ARG A 497 40.89 15.01 -5.71
CA ARG A 497 40.04 13.97 -6.30
C ARG A 497 38.98 13.43 -5.36
N LEU A 498 39.23 13.52 -4.05
CA LEU A 498 38.26 13.17 -3.01
C LEU A 498 37.74 14.45 -2.36
N TYR A 499 36.43 14.46 -2.11
CA TYR A 499 35.81 15.53 -1.33
C TYR A 499 36.48 15.63 0.05
N ASN A 500 36.90 16.85 0.41
CA ASN A 500 37.51 17.13 1.69
C ASN A 500 37.20 18.57 2.17
N LYS A 501 37.16 18.75 3.49
CA LYS A 501 36.85 20.03 4.11
C LYS A 501 37.91 21.11 3.85
N VAL A 502 39.16 20.72 3.65
CA VAL A 502 40.27 21.69 3.42
C VAL A 502 40.05 22.45 2.11
N VAL A 503 39.70 21.73 1.04
CA VAL A 503 39.41 22.35 -0.26
C VAL A 503 38.06 23.04 -0.25
N GLN A 504 37.03 22.44 0.36
CA GLN A 504 35.69 23.03 0.43
C GLN A 504 35.68 24.39 1.14
N LEU A 505 36.36 24.51 2.28
CA LEU A 505 36.41 25.73 3.06
C LEU A 505 37.45 26.73 2.57
N SER A 506 38.23 26.42 1.54
CA SER A 506 39.31 27.25 1.05
C SER A 506 38.85 28.62 0.49
N VAL A 507 37.58 28.73 0.08
CA VAL A 507 36.99 30.00 -0.38
C VAL A 507 36.83 30.96 0.79
N GLU A 508 36.43 30.45 1.97
CA GLU A 508 36.23 31.27 3.18
C GLU A 508 37.54 31.39 4.00
N ASN A 509 38.32 30.29 4.05
CA ASN A 509 39.61 30.23 4.77
C ASN A 509 40.67 29.50 3.93
N PRO A 510 41.41 30.20 3.06
CA PRO A 510 42.41 29.60 2.20
C PRO A 510 43.70 29.16 2.91
N GLY A 511 43.91 29.55 4.17
CA GLY A 511 45.13 29.28 4.92
C GLY A 511 45.58 27.83 4.95
N PRO A 512 44.72 26.87 5.32
CA PRO A 512 45.07 25.43 5.35
C PRO A 512 45.47 24.87 3.98
N LEU A 513 44.73 25.22 2.93
CA LEU A 513 45.04 24.74 1.56
C LEU A 513 46.36 25.33 1.08
N ASN A 514 46.60 26.63 1.26
CA ASN A 514 47.83 27.30 0.92
C ASN A 514 49.05 26.71 1.65
N ARG A 515 48.89 26.34 2.93
CA ARG A 515 49.91 25.62 3.70
C ARG A 515 50.27 24.27 3.05
N ILE A 516 49.26 23.45 2.72
CA ILE A 516 49.47 22.16 2.09
C ILE A 516 50.18 22.32 0.73
N GLU A 517 49.70 23.23 -0.10
CA GLU A 517 50.32 23.49 -1.41
C GLU A 517 51.77 23.94 -1.30
N LYS A 518 52.07 24.80 -0.32
CA LYS A 518 53.44 25.28 -0.02
C LYS A 518 54.32 24.11 0.43
N LEU A 519 53.85 23.27 1.36
CA LEU A 519 54.59 22.12 1.87
C LEU A 519 54.95 21.11 0.76
N LEU A 520 53.99 20.82 -0.13
CA LEU A 520 54.19 19.94 -1.29
C LEU A 520 55.12 20.59 -2.32
N ARG A 521 54.93 21.84 -2.66
CA ARG A 521 55.73 22.55 -3.67
C ARG A 521 57.22 22.59 -3.32
N TYR A 522 57.55 22.80 -2.05
CA TYR A 522 58.92 22.87 -1.58
C TYR A 522 59.46 21.57 -1.01
N ASN A 523 58.74 20.47 -1.18
CA ASN A 523 59.10 19.13 -0.66
C ASN A 523 59.44 19.15 0.85
N LEU A 524 58.73 19.99 1.61
CA LEU A 524 58.94 20.12 3.07
C LEU A 524 58.27 18.97 3.83
N LEU A 525 57.19 18.41 3.28
CA LEU A 525 56.53 17.22 3.76
C LEU A 525 56.09 16.36 2.58
N ALA A 526 56.16 15.02 2.75
CA ALA A 526 55.66 14.09 1.75
C ALA A 526 54.10 14.06 1.74
N LEU A 527 53.49 13.79 0.59
CA LEU A 527 52.05 13.69 0.47
C LEU A 527 51.44 12.69 1.45
N PRO A 528 52.01 11.49 1.70
CA PRO A 528 51.46 10.54 2.69
C PRO A 528 51.36 11.12 4.11
N ASP A 529 52.36 11.92 4.55
CA ASP A 529 52.34 12.52 5.90
C ASP A 529 51.23 13.55 6.04
N LEU A 530 51.02 14.37 5.00
CA LEU A 530 49.91 15.32 4.94
C LEU A 530 48.53 14.63 4.92
N LEU A 531 48.42 13.48 4.25
CA LEU A 531 47.19 12.70 4.23
C LEU A 531 46.86 12.10 5.59
N ILE A 532 47.87 11.72 6.38
CA ILE A 532 47.69 11.25 7.76
C ILE A 532 47.22 12.40 8.65
N GLU A 533 47.86 13.59 8.56
CA GLU A 533 47.47 14.77 9.31
C GLU A 533 46.01 15.16 9.06
N HIS A 534 45.58 15.13 7.79
CA HIS A 534 44.27 15.57 7.33
C HIS A 534 43.25 14.44 7.10
N LYS A 535 43.52 13.22 7.55
CA LYS A 535 42.69 12.04 7.31
C LYS A 535 41.21 12.26 7.68
N LYS A 536 40.95 13.01 8.76
CA LYS A 536 39.57 13.27 9.24
C LYS A 536 38.82 14.31 8.39
N ASP A 537 39.50 15.03 7.53
CA ASP A 537 38.91 16.09 6.70
C ASP A 537 38.33 15.52 5.39
N PHE A 538 38.70 14.27 5.01
CA PHE A 538 38.19 13.60 3.82
C PHE A 538 36.81 12.97 4.06
N GLY A 539 35.96 13.00 3.03
CA GLY A 539 34.62 12.44 3.03
C GLY A 539 33.56 13.34 3.66
N PHE A 540 32.32 12.97 3.48
CA PHE A 540 31.16 13.68 3.97
C PHE A 540 30.58 12.95 5.18
N ALA A 541 30.24 13.67 6.24
CA ALA A 541 29.64 13.09 7.43
C ALA A 541 28.27 13.75 7.68
N THR A 542 27.22 12.92 7.74
CA THR A 542 25.91 13.36 8.20
C THR A 542 25.91 13.54 9.71
N SER A 543 25.21 14.56 10.20
CA SER A 543 25.06 14.88 11.62
C SER A 543 23.64 14.60 12.12
N ALA A 544 23.46 14.60 13.45
CA ALA A 544 22.14 14.45 14.04
C ALA A 544 21.29 15.74 13.93
N SER A 545 21.93 16.92 13.79
CA SER A 545 21.27 18.23 13.70
C SER A 545 22.11 19.20 12.89
N GLY A 546 21.51 20.31 12.43
CA GLY A 546 22.15 21.36 11.64
C GLY A 546 22.17 21.05 10.13
N MET A 547 22.87 21.86 9.35
CA MET A 547 22.88 21.85 7.88
C MET A 547 23.34 20.53 7.23
N THR A 548 24.00 19.66 7.98
CA THR A 548 24.41 18.31 7.52
C THR A 548 23.57 17.20 8.12
N SER A 549 22.43 17.52 8.77
CA SER A 549 21.46 16.53 9.19
C SER A 549 20.70 15.96 7.97
N ARG A 550 20.25 14.70 8.06
CA ARG A 550 19.44 14.10 6.98
C ARG A 550 18.19 14.91 6.68
N SER A 551 17.51 15.39 7.72
CA SER A 551 16.32 16.23 7.58
C SER A 551 16.61 17.50 6.78
N ASP A 552 17.67 18.22 7.12
CA ASP A 552 18.03 19.45 6.43
C ASP A 552 18.55 19.21 5.01
N LEU A 553 19.34 18.14 4.81
CA LEU A 553 19.80 17.73 3.48
C LEU A 553 18.65 17.40 2.54
N TYR A 554 17.59 16.74 3.02
CA TYR A 554 16.43 16.40 2.19
C TYR A 554 15.53 17.62 1.95
N SER A 555 15.22 18.38 2.99
CA SER A 555 14.30 19.53 2.87
C SER A 555 14.87 20.73 2.13
N ASN A 556 16.17 20.98 2.26
CA ASN A 556 16.81 22.13 1.66
C ASN A 556 17.73 21.78 0.48
N THR A 557 18.74 20.94 0.70
CA THR A 557 19.76 20.68 -0.32
C THR A 557 19.21 19.86 -1.48
N LEU A 558 18.56 18.74 -1.20
CA LEU A 558 18.04 17.84 -2.23
C LEU A 558 16.88 18.48 -2.99
N GLN A 559 15.95 19.12 -2.29
CA GLN A 559 14.81 19.82 -2.89
C GLN A 559 15.26 20.93 -3.84
N ASN A 560 16.24 21.73 -3.43
CA ASN A 560 16.78 22.81 -4.26
C ASN A 560 17.58 22.28 -5.46
N ALA A 561 18.40 21.23 -5.25
CA ALA A 561 19.16 20.60 -6.34
C ALA A 561 18.23 19.99 -7.39
N THR A 562 17.18 19.30 -6.98
CA THR A 562 16.22 18.68 -7.90
C THR A 562 15.29 19.66 -8.58
N ARG A 563 15.18 20.90 -8.10
CA ARG A 563 14.40 21.95 -8.77
C ARG A 563 14.81 22.14 -10.24
N LEU A 564 16.10 22.02 -10.54
CA LEU A 564 16.66 22.19 -11.88
C LEU A 564 16.99 20.88 -12.59
N THR A 565 17.04 19.75 -11.88
CA THR A 565 17.56 18.47 -12.38
C THR A 565 16.57 17.31 -12.27
N ALA A 566 15.32 17.58 -11.90
CA ALA A 566 14.29 16.56 -11.72
C ALA A 566 14.04 15.67 -12.97
N ASP A 567 14.23 16.23 -14.16
CA ASP A 567 14.04 15.54 -15.45
C ASP A 567 15.27 14.76 -15.93
N SER A 568 16.33 14.68 -15.14
CA SER A 568 17.63 14.11 -15.53
C SER A 568 18.15 13.00 -14.60
N VAL A 569 17.29 12.43 -13.75
CA VAL A 569 17.65 11.36 -12.81
C VAL A 569 17.93 10.01 -13.49
N ARG A 570 17.20 9.66 -14.54
CA ARG A 570 17.39 8.54 -15.47
C ARG A 570 17.19 7.14 -14.90
N ASP A 571 17.89 6.74 -13.83
CA ASP A 571 17.93 5.37 -13.32
C ASP A 571 16.69 5.02 -12.52
N VAL A 572 16.07 3.86 -12.81
CA VAL A 572 14.83 3.42 -12.16
C VAL A 572 14.99 3.20 -10.65
N MET A 573 16.12 2.59 -10.22
CA MET A 573 16.35 2.33 -8.79
C MET A 573 16.59 3.64 -8.02
N LEU A 574 17.35 4.55 -8.61
CA LEU A 574 17.59 5.87 -8.03
C LEU A 574 16.27 6.69 -7.96
N ILE A 575 15.42 6.63 -8.99
CA ILE A 575 14.10 7.26 -9.01
C ILE A 575 13.22 6.70 -7.88
N ASP A 576 13.13 5.38 -7.75
CA ASP A 576 12.33 4.73 -6.71
C ASP A 576 12.83 5.09 -5.30
N GLN A 577 14.15 5.10 -5.08
CA GLN A 577 14.75 5.50 -3.81
C GLN A 577 14.49 6.99 -3.51
N MET A 578 14.67 7.89 -4.47
CA MET A 578 14.37 9.32 -4.30
C MET A 578 12.90 9.56 -3.95
N LEU A 579 11.98 8.95 -4.68
CA LEU A 579 10.52 9.13 -4.45
C LEU A 579 10.04 8.48 -3.16
N SER A 580 10.79 7.54 -2.58
CA SER A 580 10.50 6.93 -1.27
C SER A 580 11.05 7.70 -0.07
N LEU A 581 11.82 8.80 -0.29
CA LEU A 581 12.38 9.60 0.80
C LEU A 581 11.29 10.28 1.63
N VAL A 582 11.47 10.22 2.95
CA VAL A 582 10.59 10.83 3.95
C VAL A 582 11.43 11.75 4.84
N ILE A 583 10.98 13.02 5.04
CA ILE A 583 11.63 14.02 5.91
C ILE A 583 11.31 13.73 7.38
#